data_c3040fa161258f9ee6f9da4e49a8ddf2
#
_entry.id   c3040fa161258f9ee6f9da4e49a8ddf2
#
_cell.length_a   1.000
_cell.length_b   1.000
_cell.length_c   1.000
_cell.angle_alpha   90.00
_cell.angle_beta   90.00
_cell.angle_gamma   90.00
#
_symmetry.space_group_name_H-M   'P 1'
#
loop_
_entity.id
_entity.type
_entity.pdbx_description
1 polymer ?
#
loop_
_entity_poly.entity_id
_entity_poly.type
_entity_poly.pdbx_seq_one_letter_code
_entity_poly.pdbx_strand_id
1 'polypeptide(L)'
;MGLFIKKPLADLMTEANDSGSKSLKRILGPWSLIALGVGVIIGAGLFSITGAVAAGYTGPAITLSFAIAALGCCFAGLCYAEFASMIPVAGSAYTYSYATMGELVAWIIGWDLVLEYCLAATTVSISWSRYLVVFLEGFGVHLPQALTACPWDGGIVNIPAFVIVVLMSILLIRGTEGSSIFNGIIVFLKVSVVLVFVVLGWKYIRMENYTPYIPTNTGTLGEFGFSGILRGAAIVFFAFLGFDAVSTAAQETKNPKRDMPIGILMSLVVCTILYMLFAHVMTGVVHYSAFAGQNGIAPVAIAIDHMGQMDASGVIRPDYPWMNRAIVIAILLGYCSVIMVTLLGQSRVFLSMSRDGLLPPLFSHIHEKFRTPARSNFLFMLLVGTLAAFVPASVAGEMCSIGTLFAFTLVCAGVLIVRKTMPDAPRSFKTPLVPFVPIAGIITCLVMMLFLPADTWIRLVLWMLIGLDIYVCYGIKHSKLEHMQKHRSGQTTLDMIGITLSVLCVITGLWHQQTVGWGESKVLLIISFVFAFTHLAFYLYRLGKQFTSLTR
;
A
#
# COMPACT_ATOMS: atom_id res chain seq x y z
N MET A 1 15.80 13.84 24.39
CA MET A 1 16.18 14.33 23.03
C MET A 1 16.81 13.25 22.14
N GLY A 2 17.37 12.16 22.68
CA GLY A 2 18.06 11.11 21.90
C GLY A 2 17.24 10.41 20.80
N LEU A 3 15.94 10.24 20.97
CA LEU A 3 15.06 9.50 20.01
C LEU A 3 14.80 10.25 18.69
N PHE A 4 15.03 11.55 18.65
CA PHE A 4 14.79 12.40 17.49
C PHE A 4 16.11 12.87 16.85
N ILE A 5 17.20 12.12 17.05
CA ILE A 5 18.48 12.40 16.38
C ILE A 5 18.31 12.14 14.89
N LYS A 6 18.69 13.12 14.09
CA LYS A 6 18.57 13.11 12.64
C LYS A 6 19.83 12.54 12.00
N LYS A 7 19.69 11.75 10.95
CA LYS A 7 20.82 11.33 10.10
C LYS A 7 21.30 12.56 9.30
N PRO A 8 22.61 12.89 9.35
CA PRO A 8 23.14 14.03 8.61
C PRO A 8 22.86 13.95 7.12
N LEU A 9 22.41 15.05 6.51
CA LEU A 9 22.14 15.10 5.08
C LEU A 9 23.39 14.83 4.24
N ALA A 10 24.58 15.21 4.76
CA ALA A 10 25.87 14.95 4.12
C ALA A 10 26.14 13.44 3.95
N ASP A 11 25.83 12.63 4.97
CA ASP A 11 26.02 11.18 4.94
C ASP A 11 25.09 10.53 3.91
N LEU A 12 23.84 10.99 3.87
CA LEU A 12 22.85 10.54 2.87
C LEU A 12 23.27 10.90 1.44
N MET A 13 23.82 12.11 1.24
CA MET A 13 24.32 12.53 -0.07
C MET A 13 25.56 11.73 -0.49
N THR A 14 26.39 11.30 0.47
CA THR A 14 27.51 10.41 0.21
C THR A 14 27.01 9.02 -0.21
N GLU A 15 26.01 8.47 0.47
CA GLU A 15 25.34 7.22 0.07
C GLU A 15 24.69 7.31 -1.33
N ALA A 16 24.08 8.46 -1.65
CA ALA A 16 23.48 8.71 -2.96
C ALA A 16 24.51 8.77 -4.10
N ASN A 17 25.72 9.23 -3.82
CA ASN A 17 26.81 9.42 -4.79
C ASN A 17 27.80 8.27 -4.82
N ASP A 18 27.61 7.23 -3.99
CA ASP A 18 28.48 6.06 -3.99
C ASP A 18 28.44 5.39 -5.38
N SER A 19 29.58 5.45 -6.07
CA SER A 19 29.78 4.91 -7.42
C SER A 19 30.63 3.64 -7.44
N GLY A 20 30.78 2.99 -6.28
CA GLY A 20 31.57 1.76 -6.14
C GLY A 20 31.04 0.60 -6.97
N SER A 21 31.82 -0.47 -7.09
CA SER A 21 31.47 -1.69 -7.85
C SER A 21 30.17 -2.39 -7.39
N LYS A 22 29.62 -1.97 -6.25
CA LYS A 22 28.35 -2.42 -5.66
C LYS A 22 27.20 -1.41 -5.82
N SER A 23 27.41 -0.29 -6.55
CA SER A 23 26.37 0.70 -6.80
C SER A 23 25.42 0.27 -7.93
N LEU A 24 24.20 0.79 -7.90
CA LEU A 24 23.19 0.55 -8.93
C LEU A 24 23.50 1.38 -10.19
N LYS A 25 23.25 0.84 -11.39
CA LYS A 25 23.42 1.56 -12.65
C LYS A 25 22.34 2.63 -12.82
N ARG A 26 22.73 3.87 -13.09
CA ARG A 26 21.81 4.99 -13.40
C ARG A 26 21.33 4.90 -14.86
N ILE A 27 20.22 4.21 -15.08
CA ILE A 27 19.67 3.97 -16.43
C ILE A 27 18.28 4.58 -16.63
N LEU A 28 17.54 4.88 -15.55
CA LEU A 28 16.16 5.32 -15.62
C LEU A 28 16.05 6.80 -15.97
N GLY A 29 15.29 7.10 -17.02
CA GLY A 29 14.86 8.45 -17.38
C GLY A 29 13.42 8.73 -16.94
N PRO A 30 12.87 9.93 -17.21
CA PRO A 30 11.53 10.33 -16.76
C PRO A 30 10.43 9.38 -17.27
N TRP A 31 10.48 8.98 -18.55
CA TRP A 31 9.51 8.04 -19.12
C TRP A 31 9.56 6.65 -18.48
N SER A 32 10.76 6.17 -18.15
CA SER A 32 10.93 4.90 -17.44
C SER A 32 10.36 4.97 -16.01
N LEU A 33 10.49 6.12 -15.35
CA LEU A 33 9.94 6.34 -14.01
C LEU A 33 8.41 6.46 -14.05
N ILE A 34 7.85 7.15 -15.05
CA ILE A 34 6.39 7.18 -15.25
C ILE A 34 5.88 5.77 -15.52
N ALA A 35 6.52 5.01 -16.41
CA ALA A 35 6.15 3.63 -16.67
C ALA A 35 6.28 2.74 -15.41
N LEU A 36 7.33 2.94 -14.61
CA LEU A 36 7.49 2.24 -13.34
C LEU A 36 6.32 2.55 -12.40
N GLY A 37 5.98 3.83 -12.20
CA GLY A 37 4.87 4.27 -11.36
C GLY A 37 3.53 3.73 -11.84
N VAL A 38 3.18 3.93 -13.12
CA VAL A 38 1.95 3.40 -13.71
C VAL A 38 1.88 1.87 -13.58
N GLY A 39 3.03 1.20 -13.76
CA GLY A 39 3.13 -0.26 -13.63
C GLY A 39 2.84 -0.80 -12.23
N VAL A 40 3.25 -0.07 -11.20
CA VAL A 40 2.99 -0.45 -9.80
C VAL A 40 1.56 -0.06 -9.39
N ILE A 41 1.12 1.15 -9.76
CA ILE A 41 -0.18 1.69 -9.38
C ILE A 41 -1.32 0.88 -10.01
N ILE A 42 -1.29 0.57 -11.32
CA ILE A 42 -2.35 -0.21 -11.97
C ILE A 42 -2.24 -1.68 -11.55
N GLY A 43 -3.09 -2.09 -10.62
CA GLY A 43 -3.11 -3.43 -10.02
C GLY A 43 -4.50 -3.86 -9.56
N ALA A 44 -4.55 -4.61 -8.46
CA ALA A 44 -5.79 -5.16 -7.89
C ALA A 44 -6.78 -4.08 -7.46
N GLY A 45 -6.31 -2.88 -7.11
CA GLY A 45 -7.18 -1.76 -6.77
C GLY A 45 -8.14 -1.41 -7.90
N LEU A 46 -7.67 -1.36 -9.14
CA LEU A 46 -8.52 -1.10 -10.30
C LEU A 46 -9.33 -2.33 -10.71
N PHE A 47 -8.67 -3.48 -10.89
CA PHE A 47 -9.29 -4.62 -11.54
C PHE A 47 -10.12 -5.52 -10.62
N SER A 48 -9.94 -5.45 -9.30
CA SER A 48 -10.66 -6.30 -8.34
C SER A 48 -11.48 -5.51 -7.32
N ILE A 49 -10.89 -4.47 -6.69
CA ILE A 49 -11.54 -3.76 -5.58
C ILE A 49 -12.64 -2.84 -6.07
N THR A 50 -12.51 -2.25 -7.27
CA THR A 50 -13.47 -1.27 -7.83
C THR A 50 -14.90 -1.81 -7.86
N GLY A 51 -15.10 -3.06 -8.32
CA GLY A 51 -16.44 -3.66 -8.38
C GLY A 51 -17.06 -3.86 -7.01
N ALA A 52 -16.30 -4.43 -6.07
CA ALA A 52 -16.76 -4.67 -4.70
C ALA A 52 -17.13 -3.36 -3.98
N VAL A 53 -16.34 -2.30 -4.17
CA VAL A 53 -16.62 -0.97 -3.58
C VAL A 53 -17.84 -0.33 -4.21
N ALA A 54 -18.01 -0.44 -5.54
CA ALA A 54 -19.20 0.04 -6.21
C ALA A 54 -20.46 -0.67 -5.69
N ALA A 55 -20.42 -1.99 -5.53
CA ALA A 55 -21.56 -2.77 -5.07
C ALA A 55 -21.92 -2.53 -3.60
N GLY A 56 -20.92 -2.42 -2.71
CA GLY A 56 -21.16 -2.35 -1.27
C GLY A 56 -21.29 -0.94 -0.69
N TYR A 57 -20.73 0.08 -1.35
CA TYR A 57 -20.56 1.38 -0.68
C TYR A 57 -20.94 2.59 -1.51
N THR A 58 -20.69 2.62 -2.82
CA THR A 58 -20.71 3.88 -3.58
C THR A 58 -21.71 3.92 -4.72
N GLY A 59 -22.07 2.77 -5.26
CA GLY A 59 -22.78 2.72 -6.53
C GLY A 59 -21.97 3.34 -7.68
N PRO A 60 -22.64 3.98 -8.66
CA PRO A 60 -21.97 4.65 -9.77
C PRO A 60 -21.08 5.81 -9.34
N ALA A 61 -21.31 6.38 -8.15
CA ALA A 61 -20.51 7.46 -7.58
C ALA A 61 -19.07 7.05 -7.19
N ILE A 62 -18.65 5.82 -7.46
CA ILE A 62 -17.26 5.36 -7.26
C ILE A 62 -16.26 6.25 -8.02
N THR A 63 -16.64 6.87 -9.10
CA THR A 63 -15.80 7.85 -9.81
C THR A 63 -15.43 9.04 -8.92
N LEU A 64 -16.37 9.51 -8.07
CA LEU A 64 -16.11 10.56 -7.08
C LEU A 64 -15.19 10.07 -5.98
N SER A 65 -15.31 8.80 -5.57
CA SER A 65 -14.38 8.16 -4.62
C SER A 65 -12.95 8.13 -5.15
N PHE A 66 -12.77 7.78 -6.43
CA PHE A 66 -11.45 7.86 -7.07
C PHE A 66 -10.92 9.30 -7.16
N ALA A 67 -11.79 10.29 -7.43
CA ALA A 67 -11.38 11.69 -7.46
C ALA A 67 -10.90 12.18 -6.08
N ILE A 68 -11.60 11.82 -5.00
CA ILE A 68 -11.20 12.18 -3.62
C ILE A 68 -9.89 11.47 -3.23
N ALA A 69 -9.76 10.19 -3.51
CA ALA A 69 -8.54 9.44 -3.25
C ALA A 69 -7.35 10.02 -4.05
N ALA A 70 -7.56 10.35 -5.33
CA ALA A 70 -6.56 10.99 -6.17
C ALA A 70 -6.11 12.36 -5.64
N LEU A 71 -7.05 13.15 -5.10
CA LEU A 71 -6.74 14.44 -4.49
C LEU A 71 -5.81 14.28 -3.27
N GLY A 72 -6.11 13.34 -2.39
CA GLY A 72 -5.24 12.98 -1.26
C GLY A 72 -3.85 12.53 -1.72
N CYS A 73 -3.80 11.64 -2.72
CA CYS A 73 -2.55 11.19 -3.33
C CYS A 73 -1.78 12.31 -4.01
N CYS A 74 -2.46 13.29 -4.63
CA CYS A 74 -1.82 14.44 -5.25
C CYS A 74 -1.11 15.31 -4.19
N PHE A 75 -1.75 15.62 -3.08
CA PHE A 75 -1.12 16.38 -1.99
C PHE A 75 0.08 15.64 -1.40
N ALA A 76 -0.05 14.36 -1.12
CA ALA A 76 1.05 13.53 -0.63
C ALA A 76 2.15 13.40 -1.69
N GLY A 77 1.81 13.15 -2.95
CA GLY A 77 2.74 13.04 -4.06
C GLY A 77 3.59 14.28 -4.30
N LEU A 78 3.01 15.48 -4.13
CA LEU A 78 3.75 16.75 -4.16
C LEU A 78 4.78 16.83 -3.02
N CYS A 79 4.42 16.35 -1.82
CA CYS A 79 5.34 16.29 -0.69
C CYS A 79 6.46 15.25 -0.91
N TYR A 80 6.12 14.08 -1.43
CA TYR A 80 7.09 13.06 -1.83
C TYR A 80 8.06 13.55 -2.92
N ALA A 81 7.55 14.28 -3.91
CA ALA A 81 8.35 14.84 -4.99
C ALA A 81 9.40 15.83 -4.48
N GLU A 82 9.07 16.65 -3.46
CA GLU A 82 10.04 17.54 -2.81
C GLU A 82 11.15 16.72 -2.13
N PHE A 83 10.79 15.72 -1.32
CA PHE A 83 11.77 14.86 -0.66
C PHE A 83 12.63 14.07 -1.63
N ALA A 84 12.03 13.45 -2.63
CA ALA A 84 12.74 12.66 -3.63
C ALA A 84 13.75 13.50 -4.43
N SER A 85 13.44 14.79 -4.66
CA SER A 85 14.36 15.73 -5.32
C SER A 85 15.48 16.22 -4.40
N MET A 86 15.24 16.27 -3.08
CA MET A 86 16.17 16.76 -2.07
C MET A 86 17.11 15.64 -1.57
N ILE A 87 16.59 14.44 -1.37
CA ILE A 87 17.30 13.28 -0.81
C ILE A 87 17.16 12.08 -1.77
N PRO A 88 17.96 12.01 -2.84
CA PRO A 88 17.85 10.98 -3.86
C PRO A 88 18.52 9.67 -3.43
N VAL A 89 18.07 9.10 -2.29
CA VAL A 89 18.54 7.85 -1.70
C VAL A 89 17.42 6.81 -1.74
N ALA A 90 17.75 5.56 -2.03
CA ALA A 90 16.80 4.45 -1.95
C ALA A 90 16.43 4.20 -0.47
N GLY A 91 15.16 4.19 -0.15
CA GLY A 91 14.65 4.01 1.21
C GLY A 91 13.33 4.71 1.44
N SER A 92 12.85 5.46 0.41
CA SER A 92 11.54 6.11 0.43
C SER A 92 11.34 6.98 1.69
N ALA A 93 10.10 7.01 2.20
CA ALA A 93 9.71 7.79 3.37
C ALA A 93 10.53 7.50 4.64
N TYR A 94 11.07 6.28 4.81
CA TYR A 94 11.98 5.94 5.91
C TYR A 94 13.19 6.88 5.95
N THR A 95 13.91 6.97 4.82
CA THR A 95 15.12 7.81 4.73
C THR A 95 14.81 9.29 4.88
N TYR A 96 13.70 9.75 4.29
CA TYR A 96 13.26 11.15 4.41
C TYR A 96 12.96 11.52 5.85
N SER A 97 12.28 10.64 6.58
CA SER A 97 11.93 10.84 7.98
C SER A 97 13.15 10.80 8.89
N TYR A 98 14.12 9.94 8.57
CA TYR A 98 15.37 9.86 9.32
C TYR A 98 16.18 11.16 9.22
N ALA A 99 16.23 11.75 8.04
CA ALA A 99 16.91 13.04 7.84
C ALA A 99 16.18 14.23 8.48
N THR A 100 14.85 14.14 8.63
CA THR A 100 14.01 15.31 8.92
C THR A 100 13.40 15.30 10.32
N MET A 101 12.90 14.15 10.76
CA MET A 101 12.16 14.00 12.02
C MET A 101 12.92 13.16 13.06
N GLY A 102 13.93 12.40 12.64
CA GLY A 102 14.78 11.60 13.52
C GLY A 102 14.44 10.13 13.55
N GLU A 103 15.23 9.36 14.30
CA GLU A 103 15.28 7.90 14.26
C GLU A 103 13.96 7.22 14.63
N LEU A 104 13.30 7.66 15.69
CA LEU A 104 12.04 7.04 16.11
C LEU A 104 10.94 7.16 15.06
N VAL A 105 10.79 8.36 14.45
CA VAL A 105 9.79 8.56 13.39
C VAL A 105 10.17 7.77 12.15
N ALA A 106 11.45 7.72 11.82
CA ALA A 106 11.94 6.88 10.73
C ALA A 106 11.63 5.39 10.99
N TRP A 107 11.85 4.90 12.21
CA TRP A 107 11.49 3.54 12.59
C TRP A 107 9.99 3.27 12.39
N ILE A 108 9.13 4.16 12.90
CA ILE A 108 7.67 4.03 12.77
C ILE A 108 7.28 3.94 11.29
N ILE A 109 7.78 4.85 10.45
CA ILE A 109 7.48 4.84 9.01
C ILE A 109 8.09 3.61 8.32
N GLY A 110 9.33 3.23 8.64
CA GLY A 110 9.95 2.03 8.08
C GLY A 110 9.17 0.76 8.42
N TRP A 111 8.68 0.64 9.65
CA TRP A 111 7.86 -0.46 10.11
C TRP A 111 6.48 -0.48 9.43
N ASP A 112 5.90 0.69 9.19
CA ASP A 112 4.64 0.85 8.47
C ASP A 112 4.78 0.52 6.97
N LEU A 113 5.84 0.98 6.31
CA LEU A 113 6.13 0.61 4.91
C LEU A 113 6.28 -0.91 4.71
N VAL A 114 6.76 -1.62 5.73
CA VAL A 114 6.81 -3.08 5.69
C VAL A 114 5.41 -3.67 5.66
N LEU A 115 4.52 -3.18 6.50
CA LEU A 115 3.12 -3.58 6.49
C LEU A 115 2.49 -3.30 5.12
N GLU A 116 2.67 -2.09 4.62
CA GLU A 116 2.15 -1.64 3.33
C GLU A 116 2.55 -2.60 2.20
N TYR A 117 3.85 -2.80 1.98
CA TYR A 117 4.34 -3.64 0.88
C TYR A 117 3.98 -5.12 1.05
N CYS A 118 4.02 -5.63 2.29
CA CYS A 118 3.63 -7.00 2.60
C CYS A 118 2.15 -7.25 2.25
N LEU A 119 1.27 -6.36 2.70
CA LEU A 119 -0.16 -6.52 2.49
C LEU A 119 -0.59 -6.15 1.06
N ALA A 120 0.10 -5.21 0.40
CA ALA A 120 -0.11 -4.96 -1.01
C ALA A 120 0.20 -6.20 -1.84
N ALA A 121 1.37 -6.83 -1.63
CA ALA A 121 1.73 -8.08 -2.29
C ALA A 121 0.72 -9.20 -2.00
N THR A 122 0.26 -9.31 -0.75
CA THR A 122 -0.77 -10.26 -0.33
C THR A 122 -2.08 -10.06 -1.08
N THR A 123 -2.63 -8.86 -1.07
CA THR A 123 -3.91 -8.52 -1.73
C THR A 123 -3.86 -8.77 -3.24
N VAL A 124 -2.75 -8.37 -3.88
CA VAL A 124 -2.58 -8.59 -5.32
C VAL A 124 -2.42 -10.07 -5.64
N SER A 125 -1.76 -10.85 -4.79
CA SER A 125 -1.62 -12.30 -4.99
C SER A 125 -2.94 -13.06 -4.85
N ILE A 126 -3.79 -12.66 -3.90
CA ILE A 126 -5.15 -13.20 -3.75
C ILE A 126 -5.99 -12.83 -4.97
N SER A 127 -5.90 -11.59 -5.44
CA SER A 127 -6.58 -11.14 -6.65
C SER A 127 -6.10 -11.89 -7.90
N TRP A 128 -4.81 -12.16 -8.01
CA TRP A 128 -4.22 -12.99 -9.05
C TRP A 128 -4.80 -14.40 -9.04
N SER A 129 -4.91 -15.02 -7.87
CA SER A 129 -5.53 -16.34 -7.71
C SER A 129 -6.98 -16.37 -8.22
N ARG A 130 -7.77 -15.35 -7.89
CA ARG A 130 -9.16 -15.22 -8.32
C ARG A 130 -9.29 -15.12 -9.85
N TYR A 131 -8.46 -14.29 -10.48
CA TYR A 131 -8.43 -14.19 -11.95
C TYR A 131 -7.89 -15.45 -12.63
N LEU A 132 -6.96 -16.18 -11.98
CA LEU A 132 -6.51 -17.49 -12.47
C LEU A 132 -7.66 -18.51 -12.49
N VAL A 133 -8.48 -18.55 -11.44
CA VAL A 133 -9.67 -19.43 -11.39
C VAL A 133 -10.60 -19.09 -12.55
N VAL A 134 -10.97 -17.83 -12.74
CA VAL A 134 -11.83 -17.39 -13.87
C VAL A 134 -11.21 -17.78 -15.22
N PHE A 135 -9.90 -17.62 -15.38
CA PHE A 135 -9.20 -18.01 -16.60
C PHE A 135 -9.29 -19.51 -16.88
N LEU A 136 -9.06 -20.34 -15.87
CA LEU A 136 -9.11 -21.80 -15.98
C LEU A 136 -10.53 -22.33 -16.22
N GLU A 137 -11.53 -21.73 -15.58
CA GLU A 137 -12.96 -22.04 -15.82
C GLU A 137 -13.36 -21.79 -17.28
N GLY A 138 -12.79 -20.77 -17.92
CA GLY A 138 -12.96 -20.52 -19.36
C GLY A 138 -12.45 -21.64 -20.28
N PHE A 139 -11.63 -22.57 -19.75
CA PHE A 139 -11.17 -23.79 -20.43
C PHE A 139 -11.84 -25.07 -19.88
N GLY A 140 -12.85 -24.93 -19.02
CA GLY A 140 -13.53 -26.06 -18.40
C GLY A 140 -12.78 -26.72 -17.24
N VAL A 141 -11.73 -26.09 -16.73
CA VAL A 141 -10.96 -26.57 -15.58
C VAL A 141 -11.48 -25.88 -14.31
N HIS A 142 -12.17 -26.64 -13.46
CA HIS A 142 -12.73 -26.16 -12.20
C HIS A 142 -11.81 -26.53 -11.03
N LEU A 143 -11.22 -25.54 -10.40
CA LEU A 143 -10.44 -25.73 -9.18
C LEU A 143 -11.36 -25.77 -7.96
N PRO A 144 -11.13 -26.67 -6.98
CA PRO A 144 -11.94 -26.72 -5.77
C PRO A 144 -11.79 -25.41 -4.96
N GLN A 145 -12.90 -24.85 -4.49
CA GLN A 145 -12.91 -23.65 -3.63
C GLN A 145 -12.05 -23.85 -2.37
N ALA A 146 -12.00 -25.07 -1.85
CA ALA A 146 -11.16 -25.42 -0.71
C ALA A 146 -9.67 -25.06 -0.89
N LEU A 147 -9.18 -25.04 -2.13
CA LEU A 147 -7.77 -24.78 -2.48
C LEU A 147 -7.53 -23.39 -3.09
N THR A 148 -8.59 -22.61 -3.33
CA THR A 148 -8.52 -21.31 -4.01
C THR A 148 -9.04 -20.14 -3.18
N ALA A 149 -9.49 -20.41 -1.96
CA ALA A 149 -9.99 -19.41 -1.02
C ALA A 149 -9.41 -19.63 0.37
N CYS A 150 -9.30 -18.55 1.15
CA CYS A 150 -8.92 -18.64 2.56
C CYS A 150 -10.06 -19.17 3.43
N PRO A 151 -9.81 -19.57 4.71
CA PRO A 151 -10.85 -20.12 5.59
C PRO A 151 -12.04 -19.17 5.82
N TRP A 152 -11.81 -17.87 5.85
CA TRP A 152 -12.87 -16.85 6.01
C TRP A 152 -13.74 -16.67 4.77
N ASP A 153 -13.19 -16.99 3.59
CA ASP A 153 -13.91 -16.93 2.31
C ASP A 153 -14.50 -18.32 1.90
N GLY A 154 -14.61 -19.26 2.86
CA GLY A 154 -15.22 -20.57 2.66
C GLY A 154 -14.30 -21.63 2.02
N GLY A 155 -12.99 -21.37 1.99
CA GLY A 155 -11.97 -22.34 1.58
C GLY A 155 -11.22 -22.96 2.76
N ILE A 156 -10.09 -23.59 2.48
CA ILE A 156 -9.11 -24.06 3.48
C ILE A 156 -7.81 -23.29 3.33
N VAL A 157 -7.34 -23.14 2.09
CA VAL A 157 -6.07 -22.49 1.78
C VAL A 157 -6.07 -21.98 0.34
N ASN A 158 -5.53 -20.79 0.11
CA ASN A 158 -5.40 -20.24 -1.24
C ASN A 158 -4.02 -20.61 -1.81
N ILE A 159 -3.92 -21.83 -2.39
CA ILE A 159 -2.67 -22.34 -2.98
C ILE A 159 -2.17 -21.49 -4.15
N PRO A 160 -3.00 -21.09 -5.15
CA PRO A 160 -2.50 -20.28 -6.26
C PRO A 160 -1.90 -18.95 -5.80
N ALA A 161 -2.50 -18.30 -4.77
CA ALA A 161 -1.96 -17.07 -4.22
C ALA A 161 -0.59 -17.29 -3.54
N PHE A 162 -0.41 -18.38 -2.81
CA PHE A 162 0.90 -18.77 -2.26
C PHE A 162 1.93 -19.03 -3.36
N VAL A 163 1.57 -19.79 -4.38
CA VAL A 163 2.47 -20.20 -5.47
C VAL A 163 2.98 -18.98 -6.26
N ILE A 164 2.12 -18.02 -6.58
CA ILE A 164 2.56 -16.83 -7.32
C ILE A 164 3.56 -15.99 -6.51
N VAL A 165 3.39 -15.86 -5.19
CA VAL A 165 4.36 -15.20 -4.30
C VAL A 165 5.70 -15.93 -4.34
N VAL A 166 5.70 -17.26 -4.28
CA VAL A 166 6.93 -18.07 -4.36
C VAL A 166 7.62 -17.85 -5.70
N LEU A 167 6.90 -17.91 -6.81
CA LEU A 167 7.46 -17.72 -8.15
C LEU A 167 8.10 -16.33 -8.31
N MET A 168 7.40 -15.27 -7.89
CA MET A 168 7.92 -13.89 -7.97
C MET A 168 9.12 -13.70 -7.04
N SER A 169 9.11 -14.28 -5.85
CA SER A 169 10.23 -14.21 -4.92
C SER A 169 11.47 -14.94 -5.45
N ILE A 170 11.31 -16.10 -6.10
CA ILE A 170 12.44 -16.82 -6.74
C ILE A 170 13.05 -15.98 -7.85
N LEU A 171 12.23 -15.30 -8.66
CA LEU A 171 12.72 -14.38 -9.69
C LEU A 171 13.53 -13.24 -9.09
N LEU A 172 13.04 -12.63 -8.00
CA LEU A 172 13.75 -11.56 -7.28
C LEU A 172 15.07 -12.02 -6.67
N ILE A 173 15.11 -13.21 -6.09
CA ILE A 173 16.33 -13.79 -5.51
C ILE A 173 17.40 -13.99 -6.58
N ARG A 174 17.01 -14.50 -7.76
CA ARG A 174 17.93 -14.75 -8.87
C ARG A 174 18.48 -13.49 -9.54
N GLY A 175 17.84 -12.32 -9.28
CA GLY A 175 18.22 -11.05 -9.88
C GLY A 175 17.60 -10.85 -11.26
N THR A 176 17.24 -9.61 -11.58
CA THR A 176 16.52 -9.28 -12.81
C THR A 176 17.24 -8.20 -13.61
N GLU A 177 18.36 -8.51 -14.26
CA GLU A 177 18.97 -7.57 -15.22
C GLU A 177 18.05 -7.25 -16.42
N GLY A 178 17.11 -8.15 -16.74
CA GLY A 178 16.09 -7.93 -17.76
C GLY A 178 14.79 -7.25 -17.30
N SER A 179 14.68 -6.88 -16.03
CA SER A 179 13.44 -6.47 -15.38
C SER A 179 12.81 -5.20 -15.97
N SER A 180 13.59 -4.23 -16.41
CA SER A 180 13.07 -2.93 -16.86
C SER A 180 12.32 -3.03 -18.21
N ILE A 181 12.83 -3.80 -19.17
CA ILE A 181 12.18 -4.00 -20.48
C ILE A 181 10.91 -4.84 -20.30
N PHE A 182 11.02 -5.92 -19.54
CA PHE A 182 9.87 -6.80 -19.22
C PHE A 182 8.76 -6.03 -18.51
N ASN A 183 9.12 -5.22 -17.51
CA ASN A 183 8.15 -4.36 -16.84
C ASN A 183 7.51 -3.35 -17.80
N GLY A 184 8.28 -2.73 -18.69
CA GLY A 184 7.77 -1.81 -19.71
C GLY A 184 6.74 -2.46 -20.64
N ILE A 185 6.98 -3.69 -21.09
CA ILE A 185 6.04 -4.45 -21.93
C ILE A 185 4.73 -4.73 -21.15
N ILE A 186 4.83 -5.16 -19.90
CA ILE A 186 3.66 -5.42 -19.05
C ILE A 186 2.86 -4.14 -18.81
N VAL A 187 3.54 -3.02 -18.54
CA VAL A 187 2.88 -1.73 -18.35
C VAL A 187 2.14 -1.27 -19.61
N PHE A 188 2.79 -1.39 -20.77
CA PHE A 188 2.14 -1.10 -22.05
C PHE A 188 0.90 -1.97 -22.25
N LEU A 189 0.99 -3.27 -21.96
CA LEU A 189 -0.15 -4.19 -22.05
C LEU A 189 -1.28 -3.80 -21.10
N LYS A 190 -0.99 -3.48 -19.83
CA LYS A 190 -1.98 -3.05 -18.84
C LYS A 190 -2.74 -1.80 -19.28
N VAL A 191 -2.00 -0.77 -19.68
CA VAL A 191 -2.58 0.51 -20.12
C VAL A 191 -3.43 0.27 -21.38
N SER A 192 -2.93 -0.52 -22.33
CA SER A 192 -3.68 -0.87 -23.55
C SER A 192 -4.99 -1.57 -23.23
N VAL A 193 -4.99 -2.52 -22.28
CA VAL A 193 -6.19 -3.24 -21.85
C VAL A 193 -7.22 -2.30 -21.23
N VAL A 194 -6.79 -1.39 -20.35
CA VAL A 194 -7.68 -0.38 -19.76
C VAL A 194 -8.28 0.52 -20.83
N LEU A 195 -7.46 1.00 -21.77
CA LEU A 195 -7.93 1.85 -22.87
C LEU A 195 -8.89 1.11 -23.81
N VAL A 196 -8.59 -0.14 -24.18
CA VAL A 196 -9.47 -0.98 -25.00
C VAL A 196 -10.81 -1.18 -24.29
N PHE A 197 -10.80 -1.51 -23.01
CA PHE A 197 -12.01 -1.65 -22.20
C PHE A 197 -12.84 -0.35 -22.20
N VAL A 198 -12.19 0.79 -21.96
CA VAL A 198 -12.88 2.09 -21.93
C VAL A 198 -13.48 2.43 -23.31
N VAL A 199 -12.69 2.32 -24.39
CA VAL A 199 -13.11 2.68 -25.74
C VAL A 199 -14.24 1.80 -26.24
N LEU A 200 -14.11 0.48 -26.10
CA LEU A 200 -15.15 -0.46 -26.55
C LEU A 200 -16.38 -0.44 -25.63
N GLY A 201 -16.16 -0.36 -24.32
CA GLY A 201 -17.25 -0.32 -23.33
C GLY A 201 -18.10 0.94 -23.40
N TRP A 202 -17.54 2.07 -23.88
CA TRP A 202 -18.27 3.34 -24.00
C TRP A 202 -19.58 3.21 -24.79
N LYS A 203 -19.59 2.38 -25.84
CA LYS A 203 -20.78 2.13 -26.67
C LYS A 203 -21.91 1.40 -25.91
N TYR A 204 -21.55 0.66 -24.87
CA TYR A 204 -22.52 -0.18 -24.12
C TYR A 204 -22.97 0.44 -22.81
N ILE A 205 -22.62 1.70 -22.56
CA ILE A 205 -23.11 2.46 -21.41
C ILE A 205 -24.62 2.60 -21.50
N ARG A 206 -25.31 2.20 -20.42
CA ARG A 206 -26.75 2.36 -20.23
C ARG A 206 -26.97 3.43 -19.18
N MET A 207 -27.63 4.53 -19.55
CA MET A 207 -27.86 5.66 -18.64
C MET A 207 -28.71 5.28 -17.42
N GLU A 208 -29.50 4.24 -17.53
CA GLU A 208 -30.29 3.67 -16.42
C GLU A 208 -29.42 3.22 -15.25
N ASN A 209 -28.20 2.70 -15.54
CA ASN A 209 -27.26 2.24 -14.53
C ASN A 209 -26.71 3.38 -13.65
N TYR A 210 -26.85 4.62 -14.09
CA TYR A 210 -26.45 5.81 -13.33
C TYR A 210 -27.59 6.47 -12.54
N THR A 211 -28.77 5.85 -12.48
CA THR A 211 -29.91 6.45 -11.82
C THR A 211 -30.35 5.62 -10.60
N PRO A 212 -30.22 6.13 -9.37
CA PRO A 212 -29.57 7.40 -8.99
C PRO A 212 -28.04 7.30 -9.04
N TYR A 213 -27.34 8.38 -9.46
CA TYR A 213 -25.88 8.40 -9.52
C TYR A 213 -25.23 8.27 -8.14
N ILE A 214 -25.81 8.92 -7.14
CA ILE A 214 -25.48 8.72 -5.73
C ILE A 214 -26.66 7.99 -5.09
N PRO A 215 -26.58 6.67 -4.86
CA PRO A 215 -27.65 5.94 -4.20
C PRO A 215 -27.90 6.49 -2.79
N THR A 216 -29.14 6.40 -2.32
CA THR A 216 -29.52 6.87 -0.98
C THR A 216 -28.82 6.04 0.09
N ASN A 217 -28.40 6.70 1.17
CA ASN A 217 -27.78 6.01 2.31
C ASN A 217 -28.78 5.02 2.93
N THR A 218 -28.31 3.83 3.29
CA THR A 218 -29.11 2.75 3.89
C THR A 218 -29.49 3.00 5.36
N GLY A 219 -29.02 4.10 5.96
CA GLY A 219 -29.11 4.38 7.39
C GLY A 219 -27.85 4.01 8.16
N THR A 220 -26.88 3.33 7.51
CA THR A 220 -25.59 2.97 8.07
C THR A 220 -24.52 3.93 7.58
N LEU A 221 -23.68 4.44 8.50
CA LEU A 221 -22.56 5.32 8.13
C LEU A 221 -21.58 4.56 7.23
N GLY A 222 -21.31 5.13 6.06
CA GLY A 222 -20.37 4.55 5.09
C GLY A 222 -20.99 3.56 4.10
N GLU A 223 -22.31 3.39 4.09
CA GLU A 223 -23.05 2.63 3.08
C GLU A 223 -23.88 3.56 2.23
N PHE A 224 -23.46 3.79 1.00
CA PHE A 224 -24.07 4.70 0.03
C PHE A 224 -24.18 6.17 0.50
N GLY A 225 -24.72 7.04 -0.32
CA GLY A 225 -24.72 8.48 -0.08
C GLY A 225 -23.31 9.08 0.01
N PHE A 226 -23.18 10.26 0.60
CA PHE A 226 -21.88 10.94 0.74
C PHE A 226 -20.92 10.19 1.68
N SER A 227 -21.42 9.57 2.74
CA SER A 227 -20.59 8.77 3.65
C SER A 227 -20.04 7.53 2.96
N GLY A 228 -20.83 6.91 2.06
CA GLY A 228 -20.37 5.80 1.23
C GLY A 228 -19.28 6.21 0.25
N ILE A 229 -19.39 7.40 -0.35
CA ILE A 229 -18.34 7.95 -1.23
C ILE A 229 -17.02 8.14 -0.47
N LEU A 230 -17.06 8.66 0.76
CA LEU A 230 -15.85 8.83 1.58
C LEU A 230 -15.25 7.50 2.02
N ARG A 231 -16.08 6.54 2.43
CA ARG A 231 -15.63 5.17 2.72
C ARG A 231 -15.07 4.49 1.48
N GLY A 232 -15.76 4.65 0.34
CA GLY A 232 -15.26 4.19 -0.95
C GLY A 232 -13.90 4.79 -1.30
N ALA A 233 -13.71 6.10 -1.08
CA ALA A 233 -12.43 6.76 -1.31
C ALA A 233 -11.30 6.16 -0.45
N ALA A 234 -11.58 5.87 0.83
CA ALA A 234 -10.62 5.24 1.74
C ALA A 234 -10.22 3.83 1.28
N ILE A 235 -11.17 3.06 0.74
CA ILE A 235 -10.91 1.71 0.25
C ILE A 235 -10.22 1.73 -1.12
N VAL A 236 -10.72 2.54 -2.09
CA VAL A 236 -10.09 2.63 -3.43
C VAL A 236 -8.77 3.39 -3.42
N PHE A 237 -8.42 4.06 -2.32
CA PHE A 237 -7.09 4.63 -2.12
C PHE A 237 -6.00 3.57 -2.33
N PHE A 238 -6.27 2.30 -1.98
CA PHE A 238 -5.41 1.16 -2.30
C PHE A 238 -4.99 1.11 -3.77
N ALA A 239 -5.84 1.58 -4.69
CA ALA A 239 -5.53 1.57 -6.11
C ALA A 239 -4.40 2.55 -6.50
N PHE A 240 -4.11 3.54 -5.67
CA PHE A 240 -3.04 4.51 -5.91
C PHE A 240 -1.71 4.15 -5.26
N LEU A 241 -1.67 3.04 -4.49
CA LEU A 241 -0.44 2.59 -3.84
C LEU A 241 0.66 2.31 -4.85
N GLY A 242 1.88 2.64 -4.48
CA GLY A 242 3.07 2.35 -5.27
C GLY A 242 3.68 3.56 -5.98
N PHE A 243 3.06 4.75 -6.03
CA PHE A 243 3.76 5.92 -6.55
C PHE A 243 4.97 6.30 -5.67
N ASP A 244 4.91 6.02 -4.37
CA ASP A 244 6.00 6.16 -3.42
C ASP A 244 7.15 5.19 -3.72
N ALA A 245 6.84 3.98 -4.25
CA ALA A 245 7.84 3.01 -4.67
C ALA A 245 8.73 3.55 -5.81
N VAL A 246 8.23 4.49 -6.63
CA VAL A 246 9.07 5.22 -7.61
C VAL A 246 10.24 5.88 -6.90
N SER A 247 10.02 6.42 -5.69
CA SER A 247 11.07 7.08 -4.91
C SER A 247 12.24 6.15 -4.54
N THR A 248 12.00 4.83 -4.43
CA THR A 248 13.04 3.84 -4.16
C THR A 248 14.02 3.67 -5.32
N ALA A 249 13.63 4.08 -6.54
CA ALA A 249 14.46 4.00 -7.74
C ALA A 249 15.38 5.23 -7.94
N ALA A 250 15.45 6.12 -6.96
CA ALA A 250 16.21 7.36 -7.05
C ALA A 250 17.69 7.15 -7.40
N GLN A 251 18.33 6.11 -6.85
CA GLN A 251 19.74 5.78 -7.13
C GLN A 251 19.96 5.21 -8.55
N GLU A 252 18.91 4.70 -9.20
CA GLU A 252 18.95 4.18 -10.56
C GLU A 252 18.58 5.25 -11.62
N THR A 253 18.19 6.45 -11.17
CA THR A 253 17.73 7.55 -12.02
C THR A 253 18.89 8.38 -12.54
N LYS A 254 18.86 8.76 -13.83
CA LYS A 254 19.89 9.58 -14.47
C LYS A 254 19.99 10.96 -13.86
N ASN A 255 18.85 11.67 -13.76
CA ASN A 255 18.75 13.00 -13.19
C ASN A 255 17.67 13.03 -12.07
N PRO A 256 17.96 12.46 -10.88
CA PRO A 256 16.92 12.26 -9.87
C PRO A 256 16.25 13.57 -9.42
N LYS A 257 17.00 14.66 -9.38
CA LYS A 257 16.48 15.99 -8.99
C LYS A 257 15.33 16.49 -9.86
N ARG A 258 15.30 16.13 -11.15
CA ARG A 258 14.27 16.51 -12.13
C ARG A 258 13.30 15.38 -12.40
N ASP A 259 13.84 14.18 -12.63
CA ASP A 259 13.09 13.07 -13.20
C ASP A 259 12.19 12.39 -12.15
N MET A 260 12.60 12.41 -10.86
CA MET A 260 11.79 11.84 -9.78
C MET A 260 10.44 12.56 -9.57
N PRO A 261 10.39 13.91 -9.43
CA PRO A 261 9.12 14.62 -9.35
C PRO A 261 8.22 14.36 -10.57
N ILE A 262 8.79 14.34 -11.78
CA ILE A 262 8.03 14.05 -13.00
C ILE A 262 7.47 12.63 -12.96
N GLY A 263 8.29 11.65 -12.60
CA GLY A 263 7.88 10.24 -12.50
C GLY A 263 6.72 10.04 -11.52
N ILE A 264 6.82 10.59 -10.31
CA ILE A 264 5.81 10.48 -9.26
C ILE A 264 4.50 11.16 -9.68
N LEU A 265 4.56 12.44 -10.06
CA LEU A 265 3.35 13.23 -10.32
C LEU A 265 2.65 12.80 -11.60
N MET A 266 3.38 12.54 -12.69
CA MET A 266 2.77 12.14 -13.95
C MET A 266 2.17 10.73 -13.88
N SER A 267 2.77 9.80 -13.13
CA SER A 267 2.14 8.49 -12.90
C SER A 267 0.80 8.60 -12.17
N LEU A 268 0.70 9.47 -11.16
CA LEU A 268 -0.55 9.75 -10.47
C LEU A 268 -1.62 10.35 -11.40
N VAL A 269 -1.25 11.35 -12.22
CA VAL A 269 -2.19 11.99 -13.16
C VAL A 269 -2.72 10.97 -14.18
N VAL A 270 -1.83 10.20 -14.79
CA VAL A 270 -2.21 9.17 -15.78
C VAL A 270 -3.14 8.14 -15.15
N CYS A 271 -2.78 7.60 -13.98
CA CYS A 271 -3.61 6.60 -13.30
C CYS A 271 -4.96 7.17 -12.86
N THR A 272 -5.01 8.41 -12.37
CA THR A 272 -6.28 9.05 -11.98
C THR A 272 -7.26 9.13 -13.15
N ILE A 273 -6.79 9.61 -14.30
CA ILE A 273 -7.63 9.70 -15.50
C ILE A 273 -8.13 8.31 -15.92
N LEU A 274 -7.23 7.34 -15.99
CA LEU A 274 -7.58 5.97 -16.38
C LEU A 274 -8.58 5.34 -15.39
N TYR A 275 -8.41 5.54 -14.10
CA TYR A 275 -9.28 4.98 -13.07
C TYR A 275 -10.70 5.56 -13.10
N MET A 276 -10.80 6.88 -13.26
CA MET A 276 -12.11 7.53 -13.37
C MET A 276 -12.85 7.09 -14.63
N LEU A 277 -12.17 7.03 -15.78
CA LEU A 277 -12.76 6.55 -17.04
C LEU A 277 -13.15 5.07 -16.95
N PHE A 278 -12.29 4.24 -16.40
CA PHE A 278 -12.55 2.82 -16.23
C PHE A 278 -13.75 2.57 -15.32
N ALA A 279 -13.79 3.19 -14.14
CA ALA A 279 -14.87 3.04 -13.18
C ALA A 279 -16.21 3.56 -13.75
N HIS A 280 -16.15 4.66 -14.50
CA HIS A 280 -17.32 5.21 -15.18
C HIS A 280 -17.88 4.21 -16.19
N VAL A 281 -17.07 3.71 -17.10
CA VAL A 281 -17.53 2.73 -18.11
C VAL A 281 -18.01 1.44 -17.43
N MET A 282 -17.29 0.93 -16.44
CA MET A 282 -17.64 -0.31 -15.75
C MET A 282 -19.04 -0.24 -15.11
N THR A 283 -19.32 0.84 -14.37
CA THR A 283 -20.63 1.04 -13.72
C THR A 283 -21.73 1.47 -14.70
N GLY A 284 -21.38 1.97 -15.88
CA GLY A 284 -22.31 2.29 -16.94
C GLY A 284 -22.74 1.08 -17.78
N VAL A 285 -21.84 0.15 -18.02
CA VAL A 285 -22.12 -1.09 -18.76
C VAL A 285 -22.97 -2.05 -17.93
N VAL A 286 -22.67 -2.18 -16.63
CA VAL A 286 -23.34 -3.11 -15.71
C VAL A 286 -23.83 -2.34 -14.48
N HIS A 287 -25.06 -2.64 -14.04
CA HIS A 287 -25.55 -2.06 -12.79
C HIS A 287 -24.67 -2.53 -11.61
N TYR A 288 -24.30 -1.60 -10.74
CA TYR A 288 -23.31 -1.83 -9.66
C TYR A 288 -23.65 -3.01 -8.74
N SER A 289 -24.93 -3.33 -8.54
CA SER A 289 -25.36 -4.47 -7.72
C SER A 289 -24.93 -5.82 -8.28
N ALA A 290 -24.65 -5.92 -9.58
CA ALA A 290 -24.17 -7.15 -10.19
C ALA A 290 -22.75 -7.55 -9.74
N PHE A 291 -22.00 -6.61 -9.16
CA PHE A 291 -20.67 -6.88 -8.60
C PHE A 291 -20.72 -7.36 -7.15
N ALA A 292 -21.91 -7.59 -6.56
CA ALA A 292 -22.06 -8.06 -5.19
C ALA A 292 -21.67 -9.55 -5.03
N GLY A 293 -21.16 -9.91 -3.85
CA GLY A 293 -20.83 -11.30 -3.50
C GLY A 293 -19.68 -11.89 -4.33
N GLN A 294 -19.78 -13.15 -4.69
CA GLN A 294 -18.74 -13.85 -5.48
C GLN A 294 -18.54 -13.23 -6.88
N ASN A 295 -19.57 -12.57 -7.41
CA ASN A 295 -19.48 -11.88 -8.69
C ASN A 295 -18.51 -10.67 -8.65
N GLY A 296 -18.25 -10.08 -7.48
CA GLY A 296 -17.28 -9.00 -7.32
C GLY A 296 -15.81 -9.41 -7.45
N ILE A 297 -15.55 -10.69 -7.67
CA ILE A 297 -14.18 -11.25 -7.72
C ILE A 297 -13.41 -10.76 -8.95
N ALA A 298 -14.07 -10.70 -10.11
CA ALA A 298 -13.47 -10.26 -11.37
C ALA A 298 -14.41 -9.30 -12.12
N PRO A 299 -14.63 -8.08 -11.59
CA PRO A 299 -15.66 -7.16 -12.11
C PRO A 299 -15.46 -6.79 -13.58
N VAL A 300 -14.22 -6.78 -14.05
CA VAL A 300 -13.91 -6.49 -15.46
C VAL A 300 -14.43 -7.58 -16.38
N ALA A 301 -14.28 -8.84 -16.00
CA ALA A 301 -14.79 -9.97 -16.78
C ALA A 301 -16.32 -9.89 -16.90
N ILE A 302 -17.01 -9.61 -15.78
CA ILE A 302 -18.45 -9.42 -15.76
C ILE A 302 -18.88 -8.26 -16.67
N ALA A 303 -18.20 -7.13 -16.60
CA ALA A 303 -18.50 -6.00 -17.44
C ALA A 303 -18.36 -6.32 -18.93
N ILE A 304 -17.31 -7.08 -19.31
CA ILE A 304 -17.10 -7.51 -20.70
C ILE A 304 -18.20 -8.44 -21.18
N ASP A 305 -18.65 -9.37 -20.35
CA ASP A 305 -19.73 -10.31 -20.68
C ASP A 305 -21.07 -9.59 -20.89
N HIS A 306 -21.23 -8.37 -20.35
CA HIS A 306 -22.40 -7.51 -20.57
C HIS A 306 -22.22 -6.53 -21.74
N MET A 307 -21.06 -6.53 -22.44
CA MET A 307 -20.84 -5.75 -23.66
C MET A 307 -21.42 -6.48 -24.88
N GLY A 308 -22.73 -6.46 -25.06
CA GLY A 308 -23.42 -7.13 -26.15
C GLY A 308 -24.86 -6.73 -26.28
N GLN A 309 -25.53 -7.35 -27.25
CA GLN A 309 -26.95 -7.16 -27.46
C GLN A 309 -27.76 -8.18 -26.66
N MET A 310 -28.85 -7.72 -26.07
CA MET A 310 -29.82 -8.59 -25.40
C MET A 310 -30.64 -9.32 -26.46
N ASP A 311 -30.65 -10.65 -26.43
CA ASP A 311 -31.50 -11.45 -27.30
C ASP A 311 -32.97 -11.43 -26.83
N ALA A 312 -33.87 -12.01 -27.64
CA ALA A 312 -35.30 -12.06 -27.33
C ALA A 312 -35.63 -12.85 -26.04
N SER A 313 -34.68 -13.63 -25.51
CA SER A 313 -34.80 -14.37 -24.25
C SER A 313 -34.27 -13.60 -23.04
N GLY A 314 -33.78 -12.37 -23.21
CA GLY A 314 -33.21 -11.56 -22.15
C GLY A 314 -31.76 -11.88 -21.81
N VAL A 315 -31.11 -12.73 -22.57
CA VAL A 315 -29.70 -13.11 -22.38
C VAL A 315 -28.81 -12.18 -23.20
N ILE A 316 -27.80 -11.60 -22.55
CA ILE A 316 -26.82 -10.75 -23.24
C ILE A 316 -25.76 -11.66 -23.87
N ARG A 317 -25.58 -11.53 -25.18
CA ARG A 317 -24.48 -12.20 -25.90
C ARG A 317 -23.36 -11.21 -26.10
N PRO A 318 -22.16 -11.46 -25.54
CA PRO A 318 -21.04 -10.52 -25.65
C PRO A 318 -20.58 -10.41 -27.11
N ASP A 319 -20.45 -9.18 -27.61
CA ASP A 319 -19.97 -8.92 -28.98
C ASP A 319 -18.47 -9.27 -29.14
N TYR A 320 -17.74 -9.34 -28.00
CA TYR A 320 -16.28 -9.58 -27.98
C TYR A 320 -15.89 -10.72 -27.02
N PRO A 321 -16.33 -11.98 -27.26
CA PRO A 321 -16.04 -13.09 -26.33
C PRO A 321 -14.54 -13.40 -26.18
N TRP A 322 -13.71 -13.06 -27.19
CA TRP A 322 -12.25 -13.19 -27.11
C TRP A 322 -11.60 -12.20 -26.16
N MET A 323 -12.24 -11.03 -25.98
CA MET A 323 -11.71 -9.92 -25.18
C MET A 323 -11.61 -10.28 -23.71
N ASN A 324 -12.59 -11.03 -23.18
CA ASN A 324 -12.56 -11.51 -21.79
C ASN A 324 -11.26 -12.29 -21.52
N ARG A 325 -10.92 -13.26 -22.35
CA ARG A 325 -9.70 -14.06 -22.21
C ARG A 325 -8.43 -13.22 -22.35
N ALA A 326 -8.37 -12.34 -23.35
CA ALA A 326 -7.21 -11.47 -23.58
C ALA A 326 -6.96 -10.52 -22.39
N ILE A 327 -8.03 -9.93 -21.85
CA ILE A 327 -7.95 -9.01 -20.71
C ILE A 327 -7.56 -9.75 -19.43
N VAL A 328 -8.13 -10.95 -19.17
CA VAL A 328 -7.78 -11.76 -18.00
C VAL A 328 -6.29 -12.14 -18.03
N ILE A 329 -5.74 -12.54 -19.18
CA ILE A 329 -4.31 -12.82 -19.34
C ILE A 329 -3.47 -11.58 -19.05
N ALA A 330 -3.85 -10.43 -19.60
CA ALA A 330 -3.13 -9.17 -19.37
C ALA A 330 -3.16 -8.72 -17.90
N ILE A 331 -4.28 -8.94 -17.21
CA ILE A 331 -4.42 -8.67 -15.76
C ILE A 331 -3.51 -9.62 -14.96
N LEU A 332 -3.51 -10.92 -15.27
CA LEU A 332 -2.66 -11.91 -14.61
C LEU A 332 -1.17 -11.54 -14.74
N LEU A 333 -0.71 -11.23 -15.95
CA LEU A 333 0.66 -10.75 -16.19
C LEU A 333 0.92 -9.43 -15.44
N GLY A 334 -0.07 -8.55 -15.45
CA GLY A 334 -0.01 -7.28 -14.76
C GLY A 334 0.19 -7.40 -13.26
N TYR A 335 -0.49 -8.31 -12.61
CA TYR A 335 -0.35 -8.57 -11.18
C TYR A 335 1.02 -9.13 -10.82
N CYS A 336 1.62 -9.97 -11.67
CA CYS A 336 2.99 -10.45 -11.46
C CYS A 336 3.98 -9.30 -11.31
N SER A 337 3.86 -8.24 -12.12
CA SER A 337 4.69 -7.05 -12.03
C SER A 337 4.49 -6.32 -10.69
N VAL A 338 3.25 -6.12 -10.25
CA VAL A 338 2.96 -5.44 -8.96
C VAL A 338 3.52 -6.25 -7.79
N ILE A 339 3.26 -7.57 -7.73
CA ILE A 339 3.79 -8.45 -6.67
C ILE A 339 5.33 -8.37 -6.63
N MET A 340 5.98 -8.42 -7.78
CA MET A 340 7.43 -8.35 -7.86
C MET A 340 7.98 -7.02 -7.34
N VAL A 341 7.39 -5.89 -7.72
CA VAL A 341 7.89 -4.56 -7.33
C VAL A 341 7.62 -4.28 -5.84
N THR A 342 6.47 -4.69 -5.31
CA THR A 342 6.17 -4.53 -3.87
C THR A 342 7.10 -5.37 -2.99
N LEU A 343 7.36 -6.62 -3.36
CA LEU A 343 8.35 -7.48 -2.66
C LEU A 343 9.78 -6.90 -2.74
N LEU A 344 10.13 -6.32 -3.90
CA LEU A 344 11.42 -5.65 -4.07
C LEU A 344 11.52 -4.42 -3.14
N GLY A 345 10.49 -3.56 -3.12
CA GLY A 345 10.41 -2.37 -2.25
C GLY A 345 10.58 -2.75 -0.77
N GLN A 346 9.84 -3.77 -0.33
CA GLN A 346 9.91 -4.30 1.03
C GLN A 346 11.33 -4.72 1.42
N SER A 347 12.02 -5.47 0.56
CA SER A 347 13.38 -5.92 0.83
C SER A 347 14.39 -4.77 0.87
N ARG A 348 14.19 -3.69 0.11
CA ARG A 348 15.04 -2.48 0.12
C ARG A 348 14.85 -1.64 1.39
N VAL A 349 13.63 -1.50 1.89
CA VAL A 349 13.36 -0.81 3.16
C VAL A 349 14.05 -1.54 4.30
N PHE A 350 13.90 -2.87 4.39
CA PHE A 350 14.57 -3.67 5.42
C PHE A 350 16.08 -3.63 5.33
N LEU A 351 16.61 -3.64 4.11
CA LEU A 351 18.05 -3.47 3.87
C LEU A 351 18.56 -2.14 4.45
N SER A 352 17.85 -1.05 4.22
CA SER A 352 18.19 0.27 4.74
C SER A 352 18.11 0.33 6.26
N MET A 353 17.01 -0.15 6.85
CA MET A 353 16.83 -0.21 8.31
C MET A 353 17.91 -1.07 8.99
N SER A 354 18.26 -2.21 8.39
CA SER A 354 19.31 -3.10 8.91
C SER A 354 20.71 -2.51 8.75
N ARG A 355 20.98 -1.76 7.67
CA ARG A 355 22.24 -1.02 7.49
C ARG A 355 22.41 0.07 8.55
N ASP A 356 21.32 0.71 8.97
CA ASP A 356 21.34 1.70 10.04
C ASP A 356 21.40 1.07 11.45
N GLY A 357 21.36 -0.27 11.54
CA GLY A 357 21.46 -1.03 12.78
C GLY A 357 20.12 -1.24 13.50
N LEU A 358 19.02 -0.76 12.94
CA LEU A 358 17.69 -0.85 13.56
C LEU A 358 17.08 -2.25 13.48
N LEU A 359 17.54 -3.06 12.51
CA LEU A 359 17.13 -4.46 12.34
C LEU A 359 18.36 -5.39 12.29
N PRO A 360 18.18 -6.69 12.56
CA PRO A 360 19.27 -7.67 12.54
C PRO A 360 20.05 -7.68 11.20
N PRO A 361 21.37 -7.97 11.23
CA PRO A 361 22.21 -8.01 10.03
C PRO A 361 21.77 -9.02 8.97
N LEU A 362 20.90 -9.95 9.33
CA LEU A 362 20.28 -10.92 8.42
C LEU A 362 19.63 -10.25 7.21
N PHE A 363 18.99 -9.09 7.42
CA PHE A 363 18.29 -8.33 6.38
C PHE A 363 19.21 -7.47 5.51
N SER A 364 20.41 -7.15 5.98
CA SER A 364 21.40 -6.39 5.20
C SER A 364 22.37 -7.25 4.38
N HIS A 365 22.28 -8.59 4.50
CA HIS A 365 23.14 -9.50 3.78
C HIS A 365 22.79 -9.56 2.29
N ILE A 366 23.73 -9.14 1.44
CA ILE A 366 23.63 -9.24 -0.02
C ILE A 366 24.30 -10.53 -0.48
N HIS A 367 23.59 -11.30 -1.31
CA HIS A 367 24.12 -12.55 -1.89
C HIS A 367 25.22 -12.23 -2.92
N GLU A 368 26.39 -12.83 -2.80
CA GLU A 368 27.58 -12.52 -3.63
C GLU A 368 27.33 -12.71 -5.13
N LYS A 369 26.70 -13.83 -5.53
CA LYS A 369 26.45 -14.17 -6.94
C LYS A 369 25.31 -13.36 -7.53
N PHE A 370 24.19 -13.22 -6.81
CA PHE A 370 22.97 -12.61 -7.34
C PHE A 370 22.89 -11.10 -7.07
N ARG A 371 23.71 -10.57 -6.17
CA ARG A 371 23.72 -9.16 -5.73
C ARG A 371 22.35 -8.65 -5.26
N THR A 372 21.58 -9.55 -4.64
CA THR A 372 20.24 -9.30 -4.09
C THR A 372 20.21 -9.63 -2.60
N PRO A 373 19.29 -9.05 -1.81
CA PRO A 373 19.09 -9.42 -0.40
C PRO A 373 18.31 -10.75 -0.30
N ALA A 374 18.93 -11.85 -0.76
CA ALA A 374 18.26 -13.15 -0.94
C ALA A 374 17.65 -13.70 0.35
N ARG A 375 18.30 -13.50 1.52
CA ARG A 375 17.77 -13.96 2.82
C ARG A 375 16.53 -13.19 3.21
N SER A 376 16.50 -11.88 3.01
CA SER A 376 15.35 -11.02 3.26
C SER A 376 14.19 -11.42 2.35
N ASN A 377 14.44 -11.57 1.04
CA ASN A 377 13.43 -12.02 0.07
C ASN A 377 12.84 -13.39 0.41
N PHE A 378 13.65 -14.33 0.92
CA PHE A 378 13.17 -15.65 1.34
C PHE A 378 12.24 -15.56 2.55
N LEU A 379 12.56 -14.74 3.56
CA LEU A 379 11.69 -14.54 4.73
C LEU A 379 10.38 -13.88 4.34
N PHE A 380 10.43 -12.88 3.46
CA PHE A 380 9.22 -12.24 2.96
C PHE A 380 8.39 -13.15 2.06
N MET A 381 9.01 -14.02 1.29
CA MET A 381 8.31 -15.07 0.55
C MET A 381 7.45 -15.93 1.47
N LEU A 382 8.00 -16.36 2.61
CA LEU A 382 7.25 -17.15 3.58
C LEU A 382 6.14 -16.32 4.25
N LEU A 383 6.45 -15.11 4.69
CA LEU A 383 5.48 -14.24 5.37
C LEU A 383 4.32 -13.87 4.44
N VAL A 384 4.63 -13.28 3.27
CA VAL A 384 3.61 -12.83 2.30
C VAL A 384 2.84 -14.02 1.73
N GLY A 385 3.53 -15.12 1.42
CA GLY A 385 2.89 -16.34 0.94
C GLY A 385 1.89 -16.91 1.94
N THR A 386 2.27 -16.99 3.22
CA THR A 386 1.37 -17.44 4.29
C THR A 386 0.16 -16.50 4.44
N LEU A 387 0.39 -15.19 4.43
CA LEU A 387 -0.71 -14.23 4.49
C LEU A 387 -1.64 -14.37 3.27
N ALA A 388 -1.10 -14.52 2.06
CA ALA A 388 -1.88 -14.72 0.84
C ALA A 388 -2.68 -16.03 0.83
N ALA A 389 -2.20 -17.06 1.54
CA ALA A 389 -2.89 -18.34 1.67
C ALA A 389 -4.06 -18.30 2.65
N PHE A 390 -3.96 -17.50 3.73
CA PHE A 390 -4.88 -17.60 4.87
C PHE A 390 -5.64 -16.33 5.22
N VAL A 391 -5.28 -15.15 4.68
CA VAL A 391 -5.93 -13.86 5.01
C VAL A 391 -6.89 -13.45 3.89
N PRO A 392 -8.09 -12.91 4.21
CA PRO A 392 -9.00 -12.38 3.20
C PRO A 392 -8.43 -11.13 2.51
N ALA A 393 -8.73 -10.95 1.22
CA ALA A 393 -8.24 -9.82 0.44
C ALA A 393 -8.74 -8.46 0.98
N SER A 394 -9.96 -8.40 1.53
CA SER A 394 -10.54 -7.19 2.14
C SER A 394 -9.70 -6.72 3.33
N VAL A 395 -9.39 -7.63 4.25
CA VAL A 395 -8.57 -7.34 5.43
C VAL A 395 -7.18 -6.85 5.03
N ALA A 396 -6.53 -7.54 4.10
CA ALA A 396 -5.19 -7.15 3.64
C ALA A 396 -5.22 -5.78 2.94
N GLY A 397 -6.21 -5.50 2.09
CA GLY A 397 -6.37 -4.23 1.39
C GLY A 397 -6.66 -3.05 2.31
N GLU A 398 -7.54 -3.22 3.31
CA GLU A 398 -7.87 -2.18 4.29
C GLU A 398 -6.66 -1.84 5.18
N MET A 399 -5.94 -2.85 5.67
CA MET A 399 -4.73 -2.64 6.46
C MET A 399 -3.60 -1.98 5.65
N CYS A 400 -3.48 -2.31 4.37
CA CYS A 400 -2.54 -1.66 3.48
C CYS A 400 -2.91 -0.18 3.32
N SER A 401 -4.19 0.14 3.09
CA SER A 401 -4.66 1.52 2.93
C SER A 401 -4.44 2.37 4.18
N ILE A 402 -4.72 1.85 5.38
CA ILE A 402 -4.56 2.64 6.61
C ILE A 402 -3.08 2.91 6.91
N GLY A 403 -2.18 1.95 6.67
CA GLY A 403 -0.75 2.12 6.80
C GLY A 403 -0.22 3.21 5.87
N THR A 404 -0.54 3.11 4.58
CA THR A 404 -0.10 4.11 3.60
C THR A 404 -0.64 5.51 3.88
N LEU A 405 -1.93 5.64 4.26
CA LEU A 405 -2.51 6.93 4.65
C LEU A 405 -1.77 7.53 5.86
N PHE A 406 -1.40 6.69 6.81
CA PHE A 406 -0.61 7.09 7.97
C PHE A 406 0.80 7.56 7.55
N ALA A 407 1.51 6.80 6.71
CA ALA A 407 2.82 7.19 6.18
C ALA A 407 2.74 8.52 5.41
N PHE A 408 1.72 8.71 4.58
CA PHE A 408 1.53 9.96 3.82
C PHE A 408 1.25 11.14 4.71
N THR A 409 0.49 10.96 5.79
CA THR A 409 0.28 11.99 6.83
C THR A 409 1.63 12.44 7.41
N LEU A 410 2.51 11.48 7.74
CA LEU A 410 3.83 11.78 8.30
C LEU A 410 4.76 12.44 7.28
N VAL A 411 4.72 12.03 6.01
CA VAL A 411 5.50 12.68 4.94
C VAL A 411 5.04 14.13 4.72
N CYS A 412 3.74 14.38 4.69
CA CYS A 412 3.20 15.75 4.60
C CYS A 412 3.63 16.61 5.81
N ALA A 413 3.56 16.06 7.02
CA ALA A 413 4.06 16.74 8.23
C ALA A 413 5.58 16.99 8.15
N GLY A 414 6.33 16.04 7.59
CA GLY A 414 7.77 16.16 7.36
C GLY A 414 8.14 17.37 6.51
N VAL A 415 7.37 17.67 5.45
CA VAL A 415 7.60 18.88 4.62
C VAL A 415 7.44 20.15 5.45
N LEU A 416 6.42 20.24 6.31
CA LEU A 416 6.24 21.40 7.21
C LEU A 416 7.42 21.57 8.17
N ILE A 417 7.91 20.45 8.72
CA ILE A 417 9.05 20.44 9.64
C ILE A 417 10.32 20.88 8.92
N VAL A 418 10.62 20.33 7.75
CA VAL A 418 11.83 20.63 6.98
C VAL A 418 11.86 22.08 6.51
N ARG A 419 10.71 22.63 6.14
CA ARG A 419 10.61 24.05 5.76
C ARG A 419 10.96 25.00 6.91
N LYS A 420 10.70 24.59 8.17
CA LYS A 420 11.07 25.36 9.37
C LYS A 420 12.50 25.08 9.83
N THR A 421 12.94 23.81 9.80
CA THR A 421 14.23 23.41 10.41
C THR A 421 15.42 23.52 9.46
N MET A 422 15.19 23.40 8.15
CA MET A 422 16.21 23.45 7.11
C MET A 422 15.73 24.34 5.93
N PRO A 423 15.51 25.65 6.14
CA PRO A 423 14.98 26.55 5.09
C PRO A 423 15.90 26.63 3.87
N ASP A 424 17.21 26.60 4.08
CA ASP A 424 18.24 26.79 3.04
C ASP A 424 18.67 25.48 2.35
N ALA A 425 18.08 24.32 2.73
CA ALA A 425 18.41 23.05 2.08
C ALA A 425 18.09 23.11 0.57
N PRO A 426 19.00 22.62 -0.30
CA PRO A 426 18.81 22.68 -1.75
C PRO A 426 17.62 21.81 -2.17
N ARG A 427 16.64 22.42 -2.84
CA ARG A 427 15.42 21.77 -3.33
C ARG A 427 15.27 22.06 -4.82
N SER A 428 15.35 21.03 -5.63
CA SER A 428 15.13 21.16 -7.09
C SER A 428 13.64 21.24 -7.42
N PHE A 429 12.79 20.58 -6.64
CA PHE A 429 11.34 20.71 -6.68
C PHE A 429 10.86 21.22 -5.32
N LYS A 430 9.96 22.19 -5.34
CA LYS A 430 9.35 22.77 -4.13
C LYS A 430 7.85 22.52 -4.17
N THR A 431 7.31 21.87 -3.15
CA THR A 431 5.85 21.75 -2.96
C THR A 431 5.21 23.12 -3.02
N PRO A 432 4.23 23.32 -3.92
CA PRO A 432 3.55 24.61 -4.04
C PRO A 432 2.69 24.91 -2.82
N LEU A 433 2.35 26.19 -2.63
CA LEU A 433 1.39 26.65 -1.62
C LEU A 433 1.62 26.07 -0.21
N VAL A 434 2.86 25.93 0.24
CA VAL A 434 3.15 25.56 1.63
C VAL A 434 2.80 26.75 2.54
N PRO A 435 2.02 26.58 3.62
CA PRO A 435 1.68 25.32 4.30
C PRO A 435 0.37 24.63 3.82
N PHE A 436 -0.39 25.21 2.90
CA PHE A 436 -1.72 24.70 2.52
C PHE A 436 -1.68 23.25 2.00
N VAL A 437 -0.83 22.93 1.00
CA VAL A 437 -0.78 21.59 0.38
C VAL A 437 -0.44 20.50 1.39
N PRO A 438 0.62 20.62 2.23
CA PRO A 438 0.89 19.61 3.24
C PRO A 438 -0.24 19.46 4.28
N ILE A 439 -0.85 20.56 4.72
CA ILE A 439 -1.97 20.52 5.68
C ILE A 439 -3.19 19.84 5.03
N ALA A 440 -3.53 20.19 3.79
CA ALA A 440 -4.60 19.55 3.05
C ALA A 440 -4.35 18.05 2.87
N GLY A 441 -3.11 17.64 2.60
CA GLY A 441 -2.70 16.25 2.54
C GLY A 441 -2.92 15.53 3.88
N ILE A 442 -2.49 16.11 4.99
CA ILE A 442 -2.73 15.56 6.33
C ILE A 442 -4.22 15.39 6.59
N ILE A 443 -5.02 16.43 6.37
CA ILE A 443 -6.47 16.40 6.62
C ILE A 443 -7.15 15.35 5.75
N THR A 444 -6.85 15.31 4.45
CA THR A 444 -7.48 14.36 3.52
C THR A 444 -7.12 12.91 3.89
N CYS A 445 -5.86 12.64 4.22
CA CYS A 445 -5.44 11.30 4.66
C CYS A 445 -6.12 10.91 5.97
N LEU A 446 -6.15 11.80 6.97
CA LEU A 446 -6.82 11.52 8.26
C LEU A 446 -8.33 11.32 8.08
N VAL A 447 -9.00 12.12 7.26
CA VAL A 447 -10.42 11.94 6.96
C VAL A 447 -10.66 10.57 6.33
N MET A 448 -9.87 10.17 5.32
CA MET A 448 -10.01 8.84 4.74
C MET A 448 -9.76 7.73 5.77
N MET A 449 -8.76 7.87 6.65
CA MET A 449 -8.52 6.90 7.73
C MET A 449 -9.73 6.77 8.67
N LEU A 450 -10.42 7.85 9.01
CA LEU A 450 -11.59 7.83 9.89
C LEU A 450 -12.79 7.07 9.30
N PHE A 451 -12.88 6.97 7.97
CA PHE A 451 -13.92 6.21 7.28
C PHE A 451 -13.57 4.73 7.09
N LEU A 452 -12.36 4.29 7.47
CA LEU A 452 -12.03 2.87 7.51
C LEU A 452 -12.66 2.19 8.73
N PRO A 453 -12.97 0.88 8.64
CA PRO A 453 -13.58 0.13 9.73
C PRO A 453 -12.75 0.18 11.03
N ALA A 454 -13.43 0.13 12.17
CA ALA A 454 -12.79 0.19 13.49
C ALA A 454 -11.79 -0.97 13.74
N ASP A 455 -12.06 -2.15 13.19
CA ASP A 455 -11.18 -3.31 13.28
C ASP A 455 -9.85 -3.08 12.53
N THR A 456 -9.85 -2.29 11.47
CA THR A 456 -8.63 -1.88 10.76
C THR A 456 -7.73 -1.00 11.64
N TRP A 457 -8.32 -0.10 12.43
CA TRP A 457 -7.60 0.69 13.43
C TRP A 457 -6.99 -0.16 14.53
N ILE A 458 -7.74 -1.16 15.05
CA ILE A 458 -7.22 -2.11 16.03
C ILE A 458 -5.97 -2.80 15.49
N ARG A 459 -6.04 -3.31 14.25
CA ARG A 459 -4.91 -4.00 13.60
C ARG A 459 -3.71 -3.09 13.42
N LEU A 460 -3.91 -1.83 13.02
CA LEU A 460 -2.83 -0.84 12.90
C LEU A 460 -2.15 -0.59 14.25
N VAL A 461 -2.91 -0.36 15.31
CA VAL A 461 -2.36 -0.09 16.64
C VAL A 461 -1.60 -1.31 17.18
N LEU A 462 -2.13 -2.52 16.98
CA LEU A 462 -1.42 -3.77 17.33
C LEU A 462 -0.09 -3.88 16.58
N TRP A 463 -0.09 -3.58 15.27
CA TRP A 463 1.12 -3.59 14.46
C TRP A 463 2.16 -2.59 14.97
N MET A 464 1.73 -1.38 15.32
CA MET A 464 2.61 -0.35 15.87
C MET A 464 3.19 -0.74 17.23
N LEU A 465 2.40 -1.41 18.09
CA LEU A 465 2.89 -1.94 19.38
C LEU A 465 4.00 -2.99 19.17
N ILE A 466 3.78 -3.95 18.26
CA ILE A 466 4.80 -4.95 17.91
C ILE A 466 6.08 -4.26 17.40
N GLY A 467 5.92 -3.26 16.54
CA GLY A 467 7.07 -2.48 16.05
C GLY A 467 7.82 -1.75 17.14
N LEU A 468 7.08 -1.15 18.09
CA LEU A 468 7.68 -0.46 19.22
C LEU A 468 8.47 -1.43 20.13
N ASP A 469 7.95 -2.63 20.36
CA ASP A 469 8.63 -3.66 21.15
C ASP A 469 9.95 -4.08 20.48
N ILE A 470 9.94 -4.32 19.16
CA ILE A 470 11.15 -4.66 18.41
C ILE A 470 12.17 -3.51 18.50
N TYR A 471 11.71 -2.26 18.37
CA TYR A 471 12.58 -1.09 18.49
C TYR A 471 13.19 -0.97 19.89
N VAL A 472 12.40 -1.14 20.94
CA VAL A 472 12.84 -1.08 22.33
C VAL A 472 13.79 -2.23 22.69
N CYS A 473 13.49 -3.44 22.20
CA CYS A 473 14.29 -4.62 22.51
C CYS A 473 15.59 -4.69 21.71
N TYR A 474 15.57 -4.29 20.46
CA TYR A 474 16.68 -4.44 19.52
C TYR A 474 17.19 -3.10 18.97
N GLY A 475 16.35 -2.30 18.31
CA GLY A 475 16.73 -1.12 17.52
C GLY A 475 17.56 -0.11 18.29
N ILE A 476 17.11 0.31 19.47
CA ILE A 476 17.84 1.28 20.32
C ILE A 476 19.23 0.81 20.69
N LYS A 477 19.41 -0.50 20.90
CA LYS A 477 20.67 -1.06 21.38
C LYS A 477 21.72 -1.18 20.28
N HIS A 478 21.28 -1.27 19.02
CA HIS A 478 22.13 -1.56 17.87
C HIS A 478 22.16 -0.41 16.85
N SER A 479 21.46 0.68 17.13
CA SER A 479 21.49 1.90 16.29
C SER A 479 22.93 2.38 16.12
N LYS A 480 23.30 2.72 14.89
CA LYS A 480 24.63 3.24 14.55
C LYS A 480 24.83 4.72 14.93
N LEU A 481 23.80 5.41 15.37
CA LEU A 481 23.94 6.77 15.88
C LEU A 481 24.60 6.75 17.26
N GLU A 482 25.89 7.04 17.33
CA GLU A 482 26.74 6.94 18.53
C GLU A 482 26.18 7.69 19.75
N HIS A 483 25.37 8.74 19.54
CA HIS A 483 24.82 9.56 20.62
C HIS A 483 23.62 8.93 21.35
N MET A 484 22.92 7.95 20.74
CA MET A 484 21.77 7.27 21.36
C MET A 484 22.16 6.31 22.50
N GLN A 485 23.37 5.76 22.46
CA GLN A 485 23.85 4.81 23.48
C GLN A 485 24.07 5.47 24.86
N LYS A 486 24.15 6.81 24.95
CA LYS A 486 24.47 7.55 26.19
C LYS A 486 23.27 8.15 26.92
N HIS A 487 22.04 8.14 26.38
CA HIS A 487 20.94 8.90 26.99
C HIS A 487 19.75 8.04 27.47
N ARG A 488 19.66 7.82 28.79
CA ARG A 488 18.49 7.25 29.48
C ARG A 488 17.17 8.04 29.30
N SER A 489 17.23 9.31 28.92
CA SER A 489 16.03 10.17 28.78
C SER A 489 15.06 9.75 27.67
N GLY A 490 15.53 9.00 26.68
CA GLY A 490 14.70 8.47 25.60
C GLY A 490 13.80 7.30 26.01
N GLN A 491 14.18 6.55 27.03
CA GLN A 491 13.40 5.38 27.47
C GLN A 491 12.04 5.76 28.05
N THR A 492 11.99 6.82 28.85
CA THR A 492 10.71 7.34 29.42
C THR A 492 9.72 7.72 28.32
N THR A 493 10.20 8.39 27.26
CA THR A 493 9.35 8.78 26.12
C THR A 493 8.79 7.55 25.41
N LEU A 494 9.59 6.51 25.21
CA LEU A 494 9.14 5.25 24.58
C LEU A 494 8.12 4.51 25.43
N ASP A 495 8.34 4.45 26.75
CA ASP A 495 7.40 3.82 27.67
C ASP A 495 6.07 4.59 27.67
N MET A 496 6.09 5.92 27.60
CA MET A 496 4.89 6.75 27.44
C MET A 496 4.18 6.48 26.11
N ILE A 497 4.90 6.35 25.00
CA ILE A 497 4.32 5.99 23.69
C ILE A 497 3.69 4.61 23.75
N GLY A 498 4.36 3.61 24.36
CA GLY A 498 3.82 2.27 24.53
C GLY A 498 2.53 2.24 25.37
N ILE A 499 2.49 3.02 26.46
CA ILE A 499 1.28 3.20 27.27
C ILE A 499 0.17 3.83 26.43
N THR A 500 0.48 4.90 25.69
CA THR A 500 -0.51 5.60 24.85
C THR A 500 -1.09 4.68 23.78
N LEU A 501 -0.26 3.91 23.08
CA LEU A 501 -0.71 2.94 22.07
C LEU A 501 -1.53 1.81 22.70
N SER A 502 -1.16 1.34 23.91
CA SER A 502 -1.94 0.31 24.60
C SER A 502 -3.33 0.82 24.99
N VAL A 503 -3.42 2.06 25.51
CA VAL A 503 -4.71 2.71 25.81
C VAL A 503 -5.52 2.94 24.53
N LEU A 504 -4.89 3.37 23.44
CA LEU A 504 -5.54 3.56 22.14
C LEU A 504 -6.10 2.23 21.61
N CYS A 505 -5.38 1.12 21.79
CA CYS A 505 -5.86 -0.22 21.44
C CYS A 505 -7.12 -0.61 22.22
N VAL A 506 -7.20 -0.29 23.50
CA VAL A 506 -8.40 -0.49 24.31
C VAL A 506 -9.56 0.37 23.81
N ILE A 507 -9.30 1.65 23.53
CA ILE A 507 -10.33 2.59 23.03
C ILE A 507 -10.89 2.12 21.69
N THR A 508 -10.03 1.75 20.75
CA THR A 508 -10.46 1.26 19.42
C THR A 508 -11.22 -0.07 19.54
N GLY A 509 -10.83 -0.95 20.45
CA GLY A 509 -11.56 -2.19 20.76
C GLY A 509 -12.96 -1.93 21.33
N LEU A 510 -13.10 -0.98 22.25
CA LEU A 510 -14.39 -0.58 22.81
C LEU A 510 -15.27 0.10 21.75
N TRP A 511 -14.68 0.95 20.91
CA TRP A 511 -15.40 1.57 19.79
C TRP A 511 -15.94 0.52 18.82
N HIS A 512 -15.11 -0.45 18.44
CA HIS A 512 -15.56 -1.56 17.58
C HIS A 512 -16.68 -2.39 18.22
N GLN A 513 -16.56 -2.69 19.53
CA GLN A 513 -17.60 -3.39 20.27
C GLN A 513 -18.95 -2.65 20.27
N GLN A 514 -18.92 -1.32 20.37
CA GLN A 514 -20.14 -0.50 20.34
C GLN A 514 -20.77 -0.41 18.95
N THR A 515 -19.96 -0.39 17.89
CA THR A 515 -20.43 -0.19 16.51
C THR A 515 -20.85 -1.49 15.82
N VAL A 516 -20.11 -2.58 16.02
CA VAL A 516 -20.30 -3.86 15.33
C VAL A 516 -20.73 -4.99 16.27
N GLY A 517 -20.44 -4.84 17.56
CA GLY A 517 -20.71 -5.86 18.58
C GLY A 517 -19.64 -6.96 18.65
N TRP A 518 -19.94 -8.04 19.38
CA TRP A 518 -19.03 -9.18 19.59
C TRP A 518 -19.03 -10.22 18.45
N GLY A 519 -19.84 -10.05 17.40
CA GLY A 519 -20.07 -11.00 16.31
C GLY A 519 -18.82 -11.68 15.71
N GLU A 520 -18.57 -11.47 14.46
CA GLU A 520 -17.46 -12.08 13.69
C GLU A 520 -16.05 -11.67 14.19
N SER A 521 -15.94 -10.49 14.82
CA SER A 521 -14.67 -9.94 15.30
C SER A 521 -14.29 -10.31 16.73
N LYS A 522 -15.02 -11.24 17.37
CA LYS A 522 -14.80 -11.64 18.78
C LYS A 522 -13.34 -12.02 19.07
N VAL A 523 -12.72 -12.80 18.18
CA VAL A 523 -11.34 -13.26 18.35
C VAL A 523 -10.38 -12.08 18.29
N LEU A 524 -10.55 -11.16 17.34
CA LEU A 524 -9.74 -9.95 17.21
C LEU A 524 -9.86 -9.08 18.47
N LEU A 525 -11.07 -8.88 18.98
CA LEU A 525 -11.31 -8.09 20.19
C LEU A 525 -10.63 -8.71 21.41
N ILE A 526 -10.77 -10.01 21.62
CA ILE A 526 -10.11 -10.71 22.73
C ILE A 526 -8.59 -10.57 22.63
N ILE A 527 -8.01 -10.83 21.45
CA ILE A 527 -6.58 -10.68 21.22
C ILE A 527 -6.14 -9.24 21.49
N SER A 528 -6.87 -8.24 21.00
CA SER A 528 -6.53 -6.83 21.17
C SER A 528 -6.53 -6.42 22.63
N PHE A 529 -7.53 -6.81 23.41
CA PHE A 529 -7.59 -6.49 24.85
C PHE A 529 -6.50 -7.19 25.63
N VAL A 530 -6.29 -8.50 25.42
CA VAL A 530 -5.21 -9.25 26.10
C VAL A 530 -3.86 -8.63 25.78
N PHE A 531 -3.60 -8.32 24.51
CA PHE A 531 -2.36 -7.71 24.05
C PHE A 531 -2.17 -6.30 24.64
N ALA A 532 -3.22 -5.47 24.59
CA ALA A 532 -3.18 -4.12 25.13
C ALA A 532 -2.92 -4.10 26.65
N PHE A 533 -3.60 -4.95 27.43
CA PHE A 533 -3.40 -5.00 28.88
C PHE A 533 -2.02 -5.55 29.26
N THR A 534 -1.51 -6.57 28.56
CA THR A 534 -0.16 -7.08 28.80
C THR A 534 0.92 -6.05 28.51
N HIS A 535 0.78 -5.28 27.39
CA HIS A 535 1.71 -4.22 27.04
C HIS A 535 1.60 -3.01 27.96
N LEU A 536 0.39 -2.64 28.36
CA LEU A 536 0.17 -1.58 29.34
C LEU A 536 0.89 -1.90 30.66
N ALA A 537 0.73 -3.13 31.16
CA ALA A 537 1.42 -3.58 32.37
C ALA A 537 2.94 -3.58 32.21
N PHE A 538 3.44 -4.05 31.05
CA PHE A 538 4.87 -4.07 30.74
C PHE A 538 5.48 -2.65 30.74
N TYR A 539 4.86 -1.71 30.04
CA TYR A 539 5.39 -0.34 29.93
C TYR A 539 5.24 0.44 31.23
N LEU A 540 4.17 0.23 32.01
CA LEU A 540 4.01 0.81 33.34
C LEU A 540 5.08 0.27 34.32
N TYR A 541 5.36 -1.04 34.29
CA TYR A 541 6.43 -1.63 35.09
C TYR A 541 7.81 -1.04 34.75
N ARG A 542 8.13 -0.89 33.46
CA ARG A 542 9.38 -0.28 33.01
C ARG A 542 9.50 1.16 33.46
N LEU A 543 8.43 1.95 33.32
CA LEU A 543 8.37 3.35 33.75
C LEU A 543 8.58 3.45 35.28
N GLY A 544 7.90 2.63 36.07
CA GLY A 544 8.07 2.55 37.53
C GLY A 544 9.51 2.22 37.95
N LYS A 545 10.15 1.26 37.27
CA LYS A 545 11.56 0.93 37.53
C LYS A 545 12.52 2.08 37.25
N GLN A 546 12.24 2.91 36.24
CA GLN A 546 13.05 4.11 35.96
C GLN A 546 12.91 5.16 37.07
N PHE A 547 11.70 5.39 37.56
CA PHE A 547 11.48 6.33 38.68
C PHE A 547 12.19 5.86 39.97
N THR A 548 12.12 4.58 40.32
CA THR A 548 12.82 4.03 41.51
C THR A 548 14.34 4.07 41.36
N SER A 549 14.90 4.08 40.14
CA SER A 549 16.34 4.22 39.91
C SER A 549 16.83 5.68 39.93
N LEU A 550 15.94 6.66 39.82
CA LEU A 550 16.22 8.09 39.93
C LEU A 550 16.16 8.61 41.38
N THR A 551 15.46 7.88 42.25
CA THR A 551 15.32 8.17 43.69
C THR A 551 16.37 7.49 44.56
N ARG A 552 17.15 6.60 44.02
CA ARG A 552 18.39 6.04 44.58
C ARG A 552 19.63 6.68 43.95
#